data_fa8c11bc4c69464883deb8ff5971f253
#
_entry.id   fa8c11bc4c69464883deb8ff5971f253
#
_cell.length_a   1.000
_cell.length_b   1.000
_cell.length_c   1.000
_cell.angle_alpha   90.00
_cell.angle_beta   90.00
_cell.angle_gamma   90.00
#
_symmetry.space_group_name_H-M   'P 1'
#
loop_
_entity.id
_entity.type
_entity.pdbx_description
1 polymer ?
#
loop_
_entity_poly.entity_id
_entity_poly.type
_entity_poly.pdbx_seq_one_letter_code
_entity_poly.pdbx_strand_id
1 'polypeptide(L)'
;IDHDEVRFGARGLTFKNYEDTSRKFSCIINGEHIDCTLAFRSSVTLKPEDSSIGSVNTTLSMKFSEPKSITKLAQYYLYVHDFLVFVNFRADVPIDTVALYGKVENEKYAKFGTAQFCQHDCSQYSADNRRSISYNDLPGECLPNVFSIIAERREQECYNPFFIPLDGKDARYFDSAKWLITAISFEGEFNRRYPDFKYETDEKFKITKDLLLKTIDDAILASGVSINNKTNAAFKSFRSLVSHTDTTIREKFQFCMNRYVNEITPLVEKYVRIEGVDKDTDFAQAYADYRNSTAHGSIPPISKTEKITFQLMKCFIYVLVLEYGGVPYEKIKEILIRMF
;
A
#
# COMPACT_ATOMS: atom_id res chain seq x y z
N ILE A 1 -28.26 -2.26 16.53
CA ILE A 1 -28.72 -1.12 15.73
C ILE A 1 -28.12 -1.29 14.35
N ASP A 2 -29.00 -1.31 13.35
CA ASP A 2 -28.60 -1.43 11.96
C ASP A 2 -28.61 -0.06 11.28
N HIS A 3 -27.75 0.11 10.29
CA HIS A 3 -27.61 1.33 9.54
C HIS A 3 -27.54 1.05 8.03
N ASP A 4 -28.14 1.94 7.24
CA ASP A 4 -28.19 1.82 5.78
C ASP A 4 -27.09 2.66 5.10
N GLU A 5 -26.58 3.67 5.78
CA GLU A 5 -25.55 4.56 5.27
C GLU A 5 -24.62 5.02 6.40
N VAL A 6 -23.33 5.05 6.11
CA VAL A 6 -22.32 5.66 6.98
C VAL A 6 -21.64 6.80 6.24
N ARG A 7 -21.42 7.93 6.93
CA ARG A 7 -20.67 9.07 6.39
C ARG A 7 -19.47 9.36 7.24
N PHE A 8 -18.32 9.39 6.59
CA PHE A 8 -17.03 9.72 7.18
C PHE A 8 -16.63 11.12 6.75
N GLY A 9 -16.45 12.03 7.70
CA GLY A 9 -15.87 13.35 7.47
C GLY A 9 -14.38 13.32 7.76
N ALA A 10 -13.56 13.57 6.74
CA ALA A 10 -12.12 13.48 6.81
C ALA A 10 -11.43 14.68 6.14
N ARG A 11 -10.18 14.94 6.51
CA ARG A 11 -9.35 16.02 5.95
C ARG A 11 -8.33 15.53 4.94
N GLY A 12 -8.33 14.25 4.59
CA GLY A 12 -7.23 13.62 3.87
C GLY A 12 -7.32 13.64 2.35
N LEU A 13 -8.44 14.08 1.77
CA LEU A 13 -8.60 14.16 0.31
C LEU A 13 -8.78 15.61 -0.12
N THR A 14 -7.98 16.04 -1.08
CA THR A 14 -8.06 17.38 -1.63
C THR A 14 -8.51 17.36 -3.09
N PHE A 15 -9.30 18.34 -3.48
CA PHE A 15 -9.70 18.56 -4.88
C PHE A 15 -8.82 19.65 -5.47
N LYS A 16 -8.29 19.46 -6.67
CA LYS A 16 -7.54 20.48 -7.37
C LYS A 16 -8.44 21.56 -7.98
N ASN A 17 -9.68 21.20 -8.36
CA ASN A 17 -10.67 22.10 -8.94
C ASN A 17 -11.96 22.02 -8.17
N TYR A 18 -12.53 23.19 -7.85
CA TYR A 18 -13.77 23.35 -7.05
C TYR A 18 -15.06 23.12 -7.87
N GLU A 19 -14.94 22.75 -9.16
CA GLU A 19 -16.10 22.60 -10.06
C GLU A 19 -16.89 21.31 -9.80
N ASP A 20 -16.21 20.24 -9.39
CA ASP A 20 -16.85 18.95 -9.04
C ASP A 20 -17.02 18.83 -7.53
N THR A 21 -18.22 19.13 -7.04
CA THR A 21 -18.54 19.08 -5.60
C THR A 21 -18.79 17.67 -5.08
N SER A 22 -19.03 16.69 -5.96
CA SER A 22 -19.22 15.30 -5.57
C SER A 22 -18.96 14.32 -6.71
N ARG A 23 -18.51 13.12 -6.34
CA ARG A 23 -18.36 12.00 -7.25
C ARG A 23 -19.01 10.75 -6.66
N LYS A 24 -19.83 10.09 -7.47
CA LYS A 24 -20.43 8.80 -7.14
C LYS A 24 -19.64 7.69 -7.79
N PHE A 25 -19.42 6.60 -7.08
CA PHE A 25 -18.82 5.38 -7.57
C PHE A 25 -19.34 4.19 -6.77
N SER A 26 -19.21 3.00 -7.30
CA SER A 26 -19.53 1.76 -6.59
C SER A 26 -18.25 0.93 -6.45
N CYS A 27 -18.11 0.24 -5.36
CA CYS A 27 -17.01 -0.69 -5.11
C CYS A 27 -17.53 -2.03 -4.62
N ILE A 28 -16.76 -3.07 -4.81
CA ILE A 28 -17.02 -4.40 -4.26
C ILE A 28 -15.93 -4.72 -3.28
N ILE A 29 -16.30 -4.98 -2.03
CA ILE A 29 -15.36 -5.37 -0.97
C ILE A 29 -15.88 -6.65 -0.35
N ASN A 30 -15.06 -7.70 -0.40
CA ASN A 30 -15.41 -9.01 0.16
C ASN A 30 -16.76 -9.57 -0.39
N GLY A 31 -17.03 -9.31 -1.69
CA GLY A 31 -18.28 -9.69 -2.36
C GLY A 31 -19.48 -8.79 -2.04
N GLU A 32 -19.33 -7.78 -1.20
CA GLU A 32 -20.37 -6.81 -0.88
C GLU A 32 -20.28 -5.60 -1.81
N HIS A 33 -21.42 -5.27 -2.46
CA HIS A 33 -21.56 -4.07 -3.29
C HIS A 33 -21.89 -2.86 -2.42
N ILE A 34 -21.08 -1.81 -2.52
CA ILE A 34 -21.20 -0.59 -1.73
C ILE A 34 -21.23 0.62 -2.66
N ASP A 35 -22.31 1.41 -2.57
CA ASP A 35 -22.41 2.67 -3.30
C ASP A 35 -21.78 3.80 -2.50
N CYS A 36 -20.76 4.41 -3.07
CA CYS A 36 -19.98 5.46 -2.44
C CYS A 36 -20.28 6.83 -3.06
N THR A 37 -20.27 7.85 -2.22
CA THR A 37 -20.28 9.26 -2.66
C THR A 37 -19.18 10.01 -1.95
N LEU A 38 -18.21 10.45 -2.70
CA LEU A 38 -17.17 11.37 -2.22
C LEU A 38 -17.65 12.78 -2.50
N ALA A 39 -17.86 13.56 -1.45
CA ALA A 39 -18.35 14.92 -1.54
C ALA A 39 -17.37 15.89 -0.87
N PHE A 40 -17.23 17.03 -1.50
CA PHE A 40 -16.41 18.13 -1.04
C PHE A 40 -17.32 19.30 -0.60
N ARG A 41 -17.05 19.85 0.57
CA ARG A 41 -17.75 21.02 1.08
C ARG A 41 -16.76 22.04 1.58
N SER A 42 -16.77 23.23 0.98
CA SER A 42 -16.11 24.40 1.54
C SER A 42 -17.08 25.17 2.40
N SER A 43 -16.75 25.43 3.66
CA SER A 43 -17.46 26.42 4.47
C SER A 43 -16.65 27.71 4.45
N VAL A 44 -17.19 28.75 3.88
CA VAL A 44 -16.62 30.11 3.98
C VAL A 44 -17.25 30.76 5.18
N THR A 45 -16.50 30.98 6.24
CA THR A 45 -16.95 31.83 7.34
C THR A 45 -16.56 33.26 6.97
N LEU A 46 -17.53 34.02 6.48
CA LEU A 46 -17.39 35.48 6.26
C LEU A 46 -17.33 36.16 7.60
N LYS A 47 -16.17 36.32 8.19
CA LYS A 47 -15.93 37.30 9.21
C LYS A 47 -15.47 38.61 8.55
N PRO A 48 -16.01 39.79 8.89
CA PRO A 48 -15.66 41.03 8.21
C PRO A 48 -14.18 41.45 8.31
N GLU A 49 -13.43 40.85 9.22
CA GLU A 49 -12.05 41.24 9.54
C GLU A 49 -10.98 40.18 9.15
N ASP A 50 -11.39 39.02 8.68
CA ASP A 50 -10.43 37.95 8.32
C ASP A 50 -10.88 37.22 7.05
N SER A 51 -10.17 37.43 5.95
CA SER A 51 -10.36 36.69 4.71
C SER A 51 -9.78 35.28 4.80
N SER A 52 -9.82 34.64 5.96
CA SER A 52 -9.34 33.27 6.14
C SER A 52 -10.30 32.29 5.45
N ILE A 53 -9.76 31.58 4.48
CA ILE A 53 -10.41 30.47 3.78
C ILE A 53 -11.02 29.54 4.85
N GLY A 54 -12.32 29.37 4.81
CA GLY A 54 -13.03 28.47 5.71
C GLY A 54 -12.57 27.04 5.57
N SER A 55 -12.88 26.23 6.56
CA SER A 55 -12.49 24.81 6.59
C SER A 55 -13.06 24.05 5.40
N VAL A 56 -12.19 23.29 4.75
CA VAL A 56 -12.57 22.40 3.67
C VAL A 56 -12.77 21.01 4.27
N ASN A 57 -13.98 20.48 4.18
CA ASN A 57 -14.32 19.16 4.67
C ASN A 57 -14.64 18.23 3.49
N THR A 58 -14.00 17.08 3.47
CA THR A 58 -14.32 16.00 2.56
C THR A 58 -15.17 14.98 3.28
N THR A 59 -16.24 14.52 2.65
CA THR A 59 -17.12 13.49 3.19
C THR A 59 -17.15 12.31 2.24
N LEU A 60 -16.88 11.10 2.74
CA LEU A 60 -17.14 9.85 2.05
C LEU A 60 -18.39 9.21 2.67
N SER A 61 -19.42 9.01 1.85
CA SER A 61 -20.64 8.28 2.22
C SER A 61 -20.57 6.88 1.61
N MET A 62 -20.88 5.87 2.41
CA MET A 62 -21.03 4.48 1.99
C MET A 62 -22.47 4.06 2.22
N LYS A 63 -23.16 3.66 1.16
CA LYS A 63 -24.54 3.14 1.18
C LYS A 63 -24.54 1.67 0.89
N PHE A 64 -25.33 0.95 1.64
CA PHE A 64 -25.45 -0.50 1.55
C PHE A 64 -26.78 -0.88 0.93
N SER A 65 -26.81 -1.98 0.18
CA SER A 65 -28.06 -2.56 -0.37
C SER A 65 -29.01 -3.05 0.72
N GLU A 66 -28.44 -3.51 1.84
CA GLU A 66 -29.15 -3.96 3.03
C GLU A 66 -28.58 -3.30 4.28
N PRO A 67 -29.42 -3.07 5.32
CA PRO A 67 -28.97 -2.49 6.59
C PRO A 67 -27.83 -3.29 7.21
N LYS A 68 -26.82 -2.62 7.74
CA LYS A 68 -25.65 -3.22 8.38
C LYS A 68 -25.67 -3.04 9.89
N SER A 69 -25.26 -4.10 10.59
CA SER A 69 -25.12 -4.04 12.04
C SER A 69 -24.05 -3.03 12.46
N ILE A 70 -24.29 -2.33 13.54
CA ILE A 70 -23.33 -1.41 14.16
C ILE A 70 -21.98 -2.08 14.48
N THR A 71 -21.97 -3.39 14.68
CA THR A 71 -20.74 -4.17 14.94
C THR A 71 -19.75 -4.13 13.76
N LYS A 72 -20.24 -3.91 12.54
CA LYS A 72 -19.40 -3.77 11.35
C LYS A 72 -18.84 -2.37 11.13
N LEU A 73 -19.26 -1.39 11.92
CA LEU A 73 -18.83 -0.01 11.74
C LEU A 73 -17.32 0.17 11.87
N ALA A 74 -16.69 -0.55 12.79
CA ALA A 74 -15.23 -0.50 12.96
C ALA A 74 -14.49 -0.98 11.70
N GLN A 75 -15.02 -2.00 11.03
CA GLN A 75 -14.49 -2.52 9.78
C GLN A 75 -14.55 -1.48 8.66
N TYR A 76 -15.71 -0.85 8.45
CA TYR A 76 -15.86 0.23 7.45
C TYR A 76 -14.98 1.45 7.77
N TYR A 77 -14.85 1.77 9.06
CA TYR A 77 -13.92 2.81 9.49
C TYR A 77 -12.49 2.50 9.07
N LEU A 78 -12.03 1.26 9.27
CA LEU A 78 -10.68 0.84 8.90
C LEU A 78 -10.45 0.88 7.39
N TYR A 79 -11.43 0.53 6.56
CA TYR A 79 -11.30 0.66 5.10
C TYR A 79 -11.04 2.10 4.67
N VAL A 80 -11.82 3.03 5.22
CA VAL A 80 -11.69 4.46 4.92
C VAL A 80 -10.37 5.01 5.46
N HIS A 81 -10.02 4.65 6.69
CA HIS A 81 -8.77 5.07 7.32
C HIS A 81 -7.55 4.59 6.54
N ASP A 82 -7.48 3.29 6.19
CA ASP A 82 -6.35 2.74 5.44
C ASP A 82 -6.21 3.37 4.06
N PHE A 83 -7.32 3.63 3.38
CA PHE A 83 -7.31 4.35 2.12
C PHE A 83 -6.77 5.78 2.29
N LEU A 84 -7.20 6.50 3.33
CA LEU A 84 -6.71 7.84 3.62
C LEU A 84 -5.22 7.84 3.99
N VAL A 85 -4.77 6.85 4.76
CA VAL A 85 -3.35 6.63 5.09
C VAL A 85 -2.54 6.41 3.82
N PHE A 86 -3.02 5.57 2.91
CA PHE A 86 -2.36 5.31 1.64
C PHE A 86 -2.26 6.58 0.78
N VAL A 87 -3.36 7.30 0.57
CA VAL A 87 -3.36 8.49 -0.32
C VAL A 87 -2.59 9.68 0.26
N ASN A 88 -2.45 9.77 1.59
CA ASN A 88 -1.73 10.86 2.25
C ASN A 88 -0.29 10.51 2.63
N PHE A 89 0.11 9.27 2.49
CA PHE A 89 1.41 8.76 2.94
C PHE A 89 1.75 9.13 4.41
N ARG A 90 0.72 9.14 5.27
CA ARG A 90 0.81 9.43 6.71
C ARG A 90 -0.31 8.69 7.45
N ALA A 91 0.01 8.15 8.63
CA ALA A 91 -0.97 7.40 9.43
C ALA A 91 -1.83 8.30 10.35
N ASP A 92 -1.39 9.54 10.62
CA ASP A 92 -2.09 10.51 11.50
C ASP A 92 -3.22 11.30 10.81
N VAL A 93 -3.84 10.71 9.77
CA VAL A 93 -4.94 11.35 9.04
C VAL A 93 -6.22 11.32 9.88
N PRO A 94 -6.81 12.46 10.24
CA PRO A 94 -8.00 12.49 11.07
C PRO A 94 -9.26 12.11 10.28
N ILE A 95 -10.13 11.32 10.91
CA ILE A 95 -11.52 11.17 10.55
C ILE A 95 -12.32 11.87 11.66
N ASP A 96 -12.73 13.09 11.40
CA ASP A 96 -13.31 13.97 12.42
C ASP A 96 -14.72 13.54 12.85
N THR A 97 -15.50 12.99 11.92
CA THR A 97 -16.89 12.60 12.16
C THR A 97 -17.25 11.30 11.48
N VAL A 98 -18.01 10.47 12.18
CA VAL A 98 -18.65 9.28 11.62
C VAL A 98 -20.14 9.36 11.94
N ALA A 99 -20.98 9.57 10.93
CA ALA A 99 -22.41 9.73 11.09
C ALA A 99 -23.17 8.54 10.51
N LEU A 100 -24.16 8.05 11.24
CA LEU A 100 -24.99 6.91 10.90
C LEU A 100 -26.35 7.37 10.42
N TYR A 101 -26.80 6.82 9.31
CA TYR A 101 -28.08 7.14 8.70
C TYR A 101 -28.91 5.88 8.52
N GLY A 102 -30.20 5.97 8.79
CA GLY A 102 -31.19 4.95 8.53
C GLY A 102 -32.15 5.42 7.45
N LYS A 103 -32.69 4.46 6.69
CA LYS A 103 -33.74 4.71 5.73
C LYS A 103 -35.05 5.00 6.48
N VAL A 104 -35.70 6.09 6.13
CA VAL A 104 -37.01 6.46 6.64
C VAL A 104 -38.03 6.43 5.50
N GLU A 105 -39.29 6.73 5.79
CA GLU A 105 -40.35 6.77 4.79
C GLU A 105 -39.95 7.59 3.55
N ASN A 106 -40.44 7.18 2.39
CA ASN A 106 -40.16 7.79 1.08
C ASN A 106 -38.68 7.77 0.65
N GLU A 107 -37.95 6.71 0.96
CA GLU A 107 -36.54 6.49 0.57
C GLU A 107 -35.56 7.58 1.05
N LYS A 108 -35.95 8.41 1.97
CA LYS A 108 -35.08 9.42 2.56
C LYS A 108 -34.20 8.78 3.66
N TYR A 109 -32.97 9.29 3.77
CA TYR A 109 -32.05 8.88 4.83
C TYR A 109 -32.06 9.95 5.92
N ALA A 110 -32.29 9.54 7.17
CA ALA A 110 -32.21 10.39 8.34
C ALA A 110 -31.02 10.00 9.22
N LYS A 111 -30.30 10.98 9.71
CA LYS A 111 -29.24 10.77 10.69
C LYS A 111 -29.86 10.37 12.02
N PHE A 112 -29.45 9.23 12.58
CA PHE A 112 -29.89 8.79 13.90
C PHE A 112 -28.77 8.71 14.93
N GLY A 113 -27.47 8.81 14.51
CA GLY A 113 -26.37 8.74 15.44
C GLY A 113 -25.06 9.25 14.89
N THR A 114 -24.08 9.32 15.78
CA THR A 114 -22.66 9.54 15.50
C THR A 114 -21.83 8.56 16.30
N ALA A 115 -20.71 8.12 15.71
CA ALA A 115 -19.72 7.35 16.41
C ALA A 115 -18.40 8.13 16.52
N GLN A 116 -17.64 7.86 17.56
CA GLN A 116 -16.29 8.36 17.73
C GLN A 116 -15.34 7.17 17.82
N PHE A 117 -14.23 7.29 17.14
CA PHE A 117 -13.13 6.33 17.18
C PHE A 117 -11.93 6.95 17.87
N CYS A 118 -11.27 6.20 18.77
CA CYS A 118 -9.99 6.61 19.30
C CYS A 118 -8.96 6.61 18.14
N GLN A 119 -8.40 7.77 17.88
CA GLN A 119 -7.35 7.98 16.87
C GLN A 119 -6.05 8.35 17.58
N HIS A 120 -4.93 8.15 16.89
CA HIS A 120 -3.69 8.76 17.31
C HIS A 120 -3.82 10.29 17.38
N ASP A 121 -2.94 10.94 18.12
CA ASP A 121 -2.94 12.41 18.19
C ASP A 121 -2.74 13.01 16.78
N CYS A 122 -3.83 13.48 16.20
CA CYS A 122 -3.87 14.14 14.91
C CYS A 122 -3.80 15.67 15.01
N SER A 123 -3.52 16.20 16.19
CA SER A 123 -3.55 17.64 16.47
C SER A 123 -2.58 18.46 15.60
N GLN A 124 -1.50 17.84 15.17
CA GLN A 124 -0.48 18.45 14.30
C GLN A 124 -0.65 18.08 12.82
N TYR A 125 -1.73 17.39 12.45
CA TYR A 125 -1.99 17.06 11.06
C TYR A 125 -2.25 18.33 10.26
N SER A 126 -1.47 18.48 9.21
CA SER A 126 -1.71 19.47 8.17
C SER A 126 -1.61 18.76 6.83
N ALA A 127 -2.64 18.85 6.04
CA ALA A 127 -2.65 18.24 4.70
C ALA A 127 -1.53 18.83 3.86
N ASP A 128 -0.61 17.98 3.39
CA ASP A 128 0.42 18.37 2.43
C ASP A 128 0.04 17.87 1.04
N ASN A 129 -0.61 18.75 0.27
CA ASN A 129 -1.04 18.47 -1.09
C ASN A 129 0.12 18.16 -2.05
N ARG A 130 1.36 18.43 -1.64
CA ARG A 130 2.57 18.14 -2.41
C ARG A 130 3.02 16.68 -2.24
N ARG A 131 2.53 16.00 -1.19
CA ARG A 131 2.92 14.64 -0.84
C ARG A 131 1.76 13.67 -0.75
N SER A 132 0.65 13.97 -1.41
CA SER A 132 -0.54 13.14 -1.40
C SER A 132 -1.05 12.84 -2.79
N ILE A 133 -1.77 11.73 -2.92
CA ILE A 133 -2.55 11.42 -4.11
C ILE A 133 -3.83 12.24 -4.03
N SER A 134 -4.04 13.11 -5.00
CA SER A 134 -5.27 13.89 -5.07
C SER A 134 -6.39 13.08 -5.73
N TYR A 135 -7.61 13.52 -5.51
CA TYR A 135 -8.79 12.97 -6.15
C TYR A 135 -8.67 12.90 -7.69
N ASN A 136 -8.09 13.93 -8.32
CA ASN A 136 -7.91 13.98 -9.76
C ASN A 136 -6.82 13.05 -10.29
N ASP A 137 -6.00 12.48 -9.42
CA ASP A 137 -4.97 11.52 -9.79
C ASP A 137 -5.53 10.11 -9.96
N LEU A 138 -6.77 9.87 -9.47
CA LEU A 138 -7.47 8.60 -9.58
C LEU A 138 -8.72 8.73 -10.47
N PRO A 139 -8.57 8.87 -11.80
CA PRO A 139 -9.68 9.11 -12.72
C PRO A 139 -10.54 7.86 -12.93
N GLY A 140 -11.81 8.05 -13.31
CA GLY A 140 -12.73 6.97 -13.68
C GLY A 140 -12.84 5.89 -12.62
N GLU A 141 -12.62 4.65 -13.01
CA GLU A 141 -12.66 3.46 -12.15
C GLU A 141 -11.43 3.28 -11.27
N CYS A 142 -10.39 4.10 -11.43
CA CYS A 142 -9.17 3.97 -10.62
C CYS A 142 -9.44 4.20 -9.15
N LEU A 143 -10.29 5.18 -8.80
CA LEU A 143 -10.62 5.48 -7.40
C LEU A 143 -11.32 4.28 -6.71
N PRO A 144 -12.45 3.74 -7.24
CA PRO A 144 -13.09 2.58 -6.64
C PRO A 144 -12.17 1.36 -6.59
N ASN A 145 -11.38 1.12 -7.64
CA ASN A 145 -10.46 -0.01 -7.68
C ASN A 145 -9.38 0.08 -6.60
N VAL A 146 -8.69 1.22 -6.48
CA VAL A 146 -7.67 1.41 -5.44
C VAL A 146 -8.28 1.31 -4.04
N PHE A 147 -9.48 1.89 -3.83
CA PHE A 147 -10.20 1.77 -2.57
C PHE A 147 -10.52 0.30 -2.23
N SER A 148 -11.08 -0.46 -3.18
CA SER A 148 -11.39 -1.89 -3.02
C SER A 148 -10.14 -2.70 -2.71
N ILE A 149 -9.04 -2.48 -3.44
CA ILE A 149 -7.77 -3.18 -3.23
C ILE A 149 -7.26 -2.98 -1.79
N ILE A 150 -7.27 -1.75 -1.29
CA ILE A 150 -6.81 -1.46 0.08
C ILE A 150 -7.73 -2.13 1.11
N ALA A 151 -9.05 -2.05 0.93
CA ALA A 151 -10.03 -2.66 1.82
C ALA A 151 -9.94 -4.19 1.82
N GLU A 152 -9.80 -4.83 0.66
CA GLU A 152 -9.62 -6.29 0.55
C GLU A 152 -8.33 -6.77 1.23
N ARG A 153 -7.25 -5.99 1.15
CA ARG A 153 -6.01 -6.32 1.88
C ARG A 153 -6.17 -6.28 3.38
N ARG A 154 -6.98 -5.37 3.89
CA ARG A 154 -7.34 -5.34 5.31
C ARG A 154 -8.10 -6.60 5.71
N GLU A 155 -9.05 -7.04 4.90
CA GLU A 155 -9.83 -8.26 5.14
C GLU A 155 -8.97 -9.53 5.14
N GLN A 156 -7.98 -9.59 4.27
CA GLN A 156 -7.04 -10.71 4.17
C GLN A 156 -5.92 -10.64 5.22
N GLU A 157 -5.97 -9.67 6.15
CA GLU A 157 -4.93 -9.41 7.16
C GLU A 157 -3.53 -9.24 6.55
N CYS A 158 -3.46 -8.84 5.29
CA CYS A 158 -2.22 -8.71 4.55
C CYS A 158 -1.83 -7.25 4.27
N TYR A 159 -2.63 -6.29 4.70
CA TYR A 159 -2.30 -4.88 4.62
C TYR A 159 -1.24 -4.54 5.66
N ASN A 160 -0.08 -4.11 5.19
CA ASN A 160 1.01 -3.70 6.05
C ASN A 160 1.35 -2.22 5.81
N PRO A 161 0.70 -1.28 6.51
CA PRO A 161 0.95 0.14 6.36
C PRO A 161 2.20 0.63 7.11
N PHE A 162 2.95 -0.25 7.78
CA PHE A 162 4.08 0.15 8.64
C PHE A 162 5.23 0.84 7.89
N PHE A 163 5.28 0.73 6.56
CA PHE A 163 6.20 1.53 5.74
C PHE A 163 5.77 2.99 5.62
N ILE A 164 4.51 3.29 5.95
CA ILE A 164 3.96 4.65 5.95
C ILE A 164 4.32 5.32 7.28
N PRO A 165 4.84 6.56 7.27
CA PRO A 165 5.17 7.27 8.49
C PRO A 165 3.95 7.49 9.39
N LEU A 166 4.14 7.38 10.70
CA LEU A 166 3.08 7.68 11.67
C LEU A 166 2.68 9.16 11.60
N ASP A 167 3.67 10.04 11.52
CA ASP A 167 3.49 11.51 11.44
C ASP A 167 4.64 12.18 10.69
N GLY A 168 4.65 13.51 10.67
CA GLY A 168 5.71 14.28 10.02
C GLY A 168 7.08 14.20 10.70
N LYS A 169 7.17 13.82 11.98
CA LYS A 169 8.45 13.59 12.68
C LYS A 169 8.97 12.21 12.31
N ASP A 170 8.08 11.20 12.34
CA ASP A 170 8.41 9.84 11.97
C ASP A 170 8.85 9.72 10.51
N ALA A 171 8.34 10.57 9.62
CA ALA A 171 8.77 10.63 8.22
C ALA A 171 10.26 10.96 8.03
N ARG A 172 10.89 11.60 9.03
CA ARG A 172 12.31 11.96 9.04
C ARG A 172 13.18 10.89 9.69
N TYR A 173 12.55 9.94 10.37
CA TYR A 173 13.26 8.88 11.07
C TYR A 173 13.49 7.70 10.14
N PHE A 174 14.70 7.17 10.14
CA PHE A 174 15.11 6.05 9.32
C PHE A 174 16.06 5.14 10.09
N ASP A 175 15.69 3.86 10.21
CA ASP A 175 16.51 2.83 10.81
C ASP A 175 16.36 1.47 10.08
N SER A 176 17.10 0.48 10.54
CA SER A 176 17.10 -0.86 9.96
C SER A 176 15.76 -1.57 10.12
N ALA A 177 15.01 -1.30 11.20
CA ALA A 177 13.69 -1.90 11.40
C ALA A 177 12.70 -1.37 10.38
N LYS A 178 12.65 -0.06 10.16
CA LYS A 178 11.81 0.54 9.11
C LYS A 178 12.20 0.06 7.72
N TRP A 179 13.51 -0.07 7.47
CA TRP A 179 13.99 -0.60 6.20
C TRP A 179 13.47 -2.02 5.98
N LEU A 180 13.62 -2.91 6.96
CA LEU A 180 13.18 -4.31 6.87
C LEU A 180 11.66 -4.43 6.72
N ILE A 181 10.89 -3.66 7.48
CA ILE A 181 9.42 -3.64 7.37
C ILE A 181 8.99 -3.18 5.96
N THR A 182 9.68 -2.18 5.41
CA THR A 182 9.40 -1.72 4.03
C THR A 182 9.74 -2.79 3.00
N ALA A 183 10.84 -3.53 3.20
CA ALA A 183 11.21 -4.66 2.34
C ALA A 183 10.15 -5.77 2.37
N ILE A 184 9.66 -6.13 3.56
CA ILE A 184 8.57 -7.10 3.72
C ILE A 184 7.29 -6.63 3.01
N SER A 185 6.95 -5.35 3.14
CA SER A 185 5.79 -4.76 2.48
C SER A 185 5.95 -4.80 0.95
N PHE A 186 7.12 -4.47 0.43
CA PHE A 186 7.42 -4.55 -1.00
C PHE A 186 7.32 -6.00 -1.52
N GLU A 187 7.94 -6.96 -0.85
CA GLU A 187 7.88 -8.38 -1.23
C GLU A 187 6.43 -8.90 -1.22
N GLY A 188 5.64 -8.48 -0.22
CA GLY A 188 4.22 -8.82 -0.11
C GLY A 188 3.41 -8.29 -1.30
N GLU A 189 3.56 -6.99 -1.65
CA GLU A 189 2.87 -6.39 -2.78
C GLU A 189 3.31 -7.00 -4.11
N PHE A 190 4.61 -7.24 -4.29
CA PHE A 190 5.14 -7.89 -5.46
C PHE A 190 4.55 -9.29 -5.66
N ASN A 191 4.53 -10.11 -4.63
CA ASN A 191 4.00 -11.47 -4.71
C ASN A 191 2.49 -11.50 -5.01
N ARG A 192 1.71 -10.53 -4.53
CA ARG A 192 0.28 -10.40 -4.88
C ARG A 192 0.08 -10.03 -6.34
N ARG A 193 0.92 -9.13 -6.85
CA ARG A 193 0.82 -8.66 -8.23
C ARG A 193 1.35 -9.69 -9.22
N TYR A 194 2.37 -10.44 -8.84
CA TYR A 194 3.07 -11.42 -9.66
C TYR A 194 3.21 -12.76 -8.93
N PRO A 195 2.09 -13.46 -8.65
CA PRO A 195 2.12 -14.71 -7.86
C PRO A 195 2.94 -15.82 -8.52
N ASP A 196 2.96 -15.84 -9.85
CA ASP A 196 3.68 -16.85 -10.65
C ASP A 196 5.04 -16.34 -11.16
N PHE A 197 5.55 -15.24 -10.56
CA PHE A 197 6.83 -14.69 -11.00
C PHE A 197 7.95 -15.70 -10.91
N LYS A 198 8.60 -15.92 -12.03
CA LYS A 198 9.85 -16.66 -12.15
C LYS A 198 10.82 -15.84 -12.97
N TYR A 199 12.05 -15.76 -12.51
CA TYR A 199 13.11 -15.14 -13.29
C TYR A 199 13.42 -16.02 -14.49
N GLU A 200 13.58 -15.42 -15.67
CA GLU A 200 14.02 -16.12 -16.86
C GLU A 200 15.48 -16.55 -16.68
N THR A 201 15.65 -17.80 -16.36
CA THR A 201 16.96 -18.44 -16.29
C THR A 201 17.30 -19.07 -17.64
N ASP A 202 18.60 -19.19 -17.95
CA ASP A 202 19.01 -19.88 -19.16
C ASP A 202 18.62 -21.38 -19.12
N GLU A 203 18.60 -21.99 -20.27
CA GLU A 203 18.20 -23.40 -20.39
C GLU A 203 19.12 -24.35 -19.60
N LYS A 204 20.41 -24.03 -19.50
CA LYS A 204 21.37 -24.80 -18.69
C LYS A 204 21.02 -24.75 -17.22
N PHE A 205 20.62 -23.57 -16.70
CA PHE A 205 20.20 -23.45 -15.31
C PHE A 205 18.93 -24.27 -15.03
N LYS A 206 17.94 -24.22 -15.92
CA LYS A 206 16.69 -25.01 -15.80
C LYS A 206 17.00 -26.50 -15.74
N ILE A 207 17.79 -27.01 -16.70
CA ILE A 207 18.21 -28.44 -16.76
C ILE A 207 18.94 -28.81 -15.47
N THR A 208 19.87 -27.97 -14.99
CA THR A 208 20.63 -28.24 -13.77
C THR A 208 19.74 -28.25 -12.54
N LYS A 209 18.82 -27.29 -12.44
CA LYS A 209 17.84 -27.22 -11.35
C LYS A 209 16.96 -28.46 -11.32
N ASP A 210 16.39 -28.85 -12.45
CA ASP A 210 15.53 -30.02 -12.56
C ASP A 210 16.29 -31.31 -12.20
N LEU A 211 17.55 -31.44 -12.62
CA LEU A 211 18.41 -32.56 -12.26
C LEU A 211 18.66 -32.60 -10.74
N LEU A 212 18.96 -31.47 -10.12
CA LEU A 212 19.13 -31.36 -8.65
C LEU A 212 17.86 -31.72 -7.89
N LEU A 213 16.72 -31.20 -8.31
CA LEU A 213 15.43 -31.53 -7.70
C LEU A 213 15.12 -33.00 -7.80
N LYS A 214 15.32 -33.61 -8.98
CA LYS A 214 15.14 -35.03 -9.18
C LYS A 214 16.09 -35.85 -8.30
N THR A 215 17.36 -35.47 -8.21
CA THR A 215 18.33 -36.14 -7.35
C THR A 215 17.94 -36.12 -5.89
N ILE A 216 17.42 -35.00 -5.41
CA ILE A 216 16.91 -34.87 -4.03
C ILE A 216 15.66 -35.74 -3.82
N ASP A 217 14.74 -35.76 -4.78
CA ASP A 217 13.53 -36.59 -4.73
C ASP A 217 13.86 -38.07 -4.72
N ASP A 218 14.82 -38.52 -5.60
CA ASP A 218 15.31 -39.87 -5.64
C ASP A 218 16.01 -40.27 -4.32
N ALA A 219 16.78 -39.37 -3.72
CA ALA A 219 17.40 -39.57 -2.41
C ALA A 219 16.37 -39.74 -1.28
N ILE A 220 15.30 -38.93 -1.30
CA ILE A 220 14.18 -39.06 -0.35
C ILE A 220 13.47 -40.40 -0.50
N LEU A 221 13.24 -40.84 -1.75
CA LEU A 221 12.59 -42.13 -2.04
C LEU A 221 13.48 -43.35 -1.70
N ALA A 222 14.76 -43.30 -2.07
CA ALA A 222 15.70 -44.36 -1.78
C ALA A 222 15.96 -44.56 -0.27
N SER A 223 15.83 -43.50 0.50
CA SER A 223 15.98 -43.53 1.96
C SER A 223 14.76 -44.09 2.68
N GLY A 224 13.70 -44.45 1.94
CA GLY A 224 12.38 -44.87 2.39
C GLY A 224 12.32 -45.62 3.65
N VAL A 225 11.71 -45.48 4.66
CA VAL A 225 11.46 -46.17 5.95
C VAL A 225 12.58 -46.03 6.99
N SER A 226 13.83 -45.77 6.62
CA SER A 226 14.97 -45.76 7.56
C SER A 226 15.44 -44.39 8.01
N ILE A 227 14.96 -43.29 7.42
CA ILE A 227 15.37 -41.95 7.79
C ILE A 227 14.49 -41.44 8.93
N ASN A 228 15.13 -40.95 10.00
CA ASN A 228 14.41 -40.28 11.08
C ASN A 228 13.72 -38.99 10.56
N ASN A 229 12.66 -38.55 11.24
CA ASN A 229 11.87 -37.40 10.84
C ASN A 229 12.69 -36.09 10.65
N LYS A 230 13.81 -35.95 11.36
CA LYS A 230 14.71 -34.79 11.25
C LYS A 230 15.45 -34.77 9.91
N THR A 231 15.98 -35.90 9.47
CA THR A 231 16.68 -35.99 8.18
C THR A 231 15.73 -35.77 7.01
N ASN A 232 14.52 -36.33 7.07
CA ASN A 232 13.49 -36.11 6.05
C ASN A 232 13.06 -34.63 6.00
N ALA A 233 12.92 -33.94 7.13
CA ALA A 233 12.65 -32.54 7.21
C ALA A 233 13.79 -31.69 6.58
N ALA A 234 15.05 -32.07 6.83
CA ALA A 234 16.20 -31.42 6.25
C ALA A 234 16.24 -31.54 4.70
N PHE A 235 15.98 -32.73 4.17
CA PHE A 235 15.89 -32.93 2.70
C PHE A 235 14.74 -32.12 2.08
N LYS A 236 13.58 -32.10 2.71
CA LYS A 236 12.45 -31.27 2.24
C LYS A 236 12.79 -29.78 2.26
N SER A 237 13.47 -29.29 3.30
CA SER A 237 13.95 -27.91 3.36
C SER A 237 14.97 -27.61 2.27
N PHE A 238 15.92 -28.52 2.02
CA PHE A 238 16.90 -28.36 0.96
C PHE A 238 16.26 -28.37 -0.43
N ARG A 239 15.29 -29.27 -0.67
CA ARG A 239 14.47 -29.27 -1.88
C ARG A 239 13.75 -27.95 -2.10
N SER A 240 13.15 -27.42 -1.05
CA SER A 240 12.49 -26.12 -1.09
C SER A 240 13.46 -24.99 -1.46
N LEU A 241 14.66 -24.96 -0.89
CA LEU A 241 15.70 -23.98 -1.26
C LEU A 241 16.05 -24.07 -2.74
N VAL A 242 16.30 -25.26 -3.26
CA VAL A 242 16.60 -25.46 -4.69
C VAL A 242 15.42 -25.07 -5.58
N SER A 243 14.19 -25.37 -5.17
CA SER A 243 12.99 -25.02 -5.95
C SER A 243 12.79 -23.52 -6.12
N HIS A 244 13.28 -22.71 -5.19
CA HIS A 244 13.13 -21.25 -5.18
C HIS A 244 14.35 -20.47 -5.65
N THR A 245 15.36 -21.13 -6.22
CA THR A 245 16.58 -20.46 -6.71
C THR A 245 16.33 -19.50 -7.89
N ASP A 246 15.19 -19.62 -8.58
CA ASP A 246 14.76 -18.74 -9.68
C ASP A 246 13.80 -17.63 -9.26
N THR A 247 13.64 -17.42 -7.95
CA THR A 247 12.72 -16.41 -7.40
C THR A 247 13.37 -15.64 -6.27
N THR A 248 14.60 -15.17 -6.49
CA THR A 248 15.31 -14.45 -5.44
C THR A 248 14.73 -13.05 -5.24
N ILE A 249 14.96 -12.49 -4.06
CA ILE A 249 14.50 -11.12 -3.75
C ILE A 249 15.20 -10.06 -4.63
N ARG A 250 16.44 -10.35 -5.06
CA ARG A 250 17.18 -9.50 -5.99
C ARG A 250 16.46 -9.38 -7.34
N GLU A 251 16.04 -10.51 -7.91
CA GLU A 251 15.34 -10.52 -9.20
C GLU A 251 14.00 -9.80 -9.14
N LYS A 252 13.27 -9.87 -8.03
CA LYS A 252 12.01 -9.12 -7.85
C LYS A 252 12.25 -7.62 -7.90
N PHE A 253 13.28 -7.16 -7.19
CA PHE A 253 13.64 -5.74 -7.21
C PHE A 253 14.13 -5.30 -8.59
N GLN A 254 15.01 -6.10 -9.23
CA GLN A 254 15.50 -5.84 -10.59
C GLN A 254 14.37 -5.83 -11.61
N PHE A 255 13.40 -6.73 -11.49
CA PHE A 255 12.21 -6.73 -12.34
C PHE A 255 11.46 -5.41 -12.24
N CYS A 256 11.23 -4.90 -11.03
CA CYS A 256 10.58 -3.60 -10.84
C CYS A 256 11.41 -2.45 -11.42
N MET A 257 12.74 -2.46 -11.23
CA MET A 257 13.63 -1.47 -11.84
C MET A 257 13.50 -1.41 -13.36
N ASN A 258 13.43 -2.58 -14.00
CA ASN A 258 13.33 -2.67 -15.46
C ASN A 258 11.93 -2.33 -15.97
N ARG A 259 10.89 -2.88 -15.31
CA ARG A 259 9.50 -2.73 -15.74
C ARG A 259 9.01 -1.30 -15.62
N TYR A 260 9.37 -0.63 -14.54
CA TYR A 260 8.90 0.72 -14.21
C TYR A 260 9.96 1.79 -14.45
N VAL A 261 10.90 1.54 -15.36
CA VAL A 261 12.05 2.41 -15.63
C VAL A 261 11.60 3.85 -15.95
N ASN A 262 10.55 4.02 -16.73
CA ASN A 262 10.06 5.35 -17.15
C ASN A 262 9.46 6.16 -15.99
N GLU A 263 8.83 5.46 -15.03
CA GLU A 263 8.17 6.07 -13.87
C GLU A 263 9.18 6.44 -12.79
N ILE A 264 10.21 5.61 -12.59
CA ILE A 264 11.15 5.76 -11.47
C ILE A 264 12.45 6.49 -11.82
N THR A 265 12.88 6.54 -13.09
CA THR A 265 14.14 7.17 -13.49
C THR A 265 14.32 8.58 -12.92
N PRO A 266 13.32 9.49 -12.95
CA PRO A 266 13.49 10.83 -12.38
C PRO A 266 13.79 10.80 -10.86
N LEU A 267 13.26 9.81 -10.15
CA LEU A 267 13.48 9.62 -8.70
C LEU A 267 14.85 9.01 -8.44
N VAL A 268 15.26 8.01 -9.22
CA VAL A 268 16.60 7.41 -9.13
C VAL A 268 17.66 8.49 -9.32
N GLU A 269 17.57 9.29 -10.39
CA GLU A 269 18.49 10.39 -10.65
C GLU A 269 18.51 11.44 -9.53
N LYS A 270 17.34 11.79 -9.00
CA LYS A 270 17.20 12.69 -7.85
C LYS A 270 17.95 12.17 -6.63
N TYR A 271 17.71 10.91 -6.24
CA TYR A 271 18.29 10.32 -5.04
C TYR A 271 19.79 10.06 -5.19
N VAL A 272 20.21 9.53 -6.35
CA VAL A 272 21.64 9.34 -6.68
C VAL A 272 22.41 10.65 -6.53
N ARG A 273 21.86 11.74 -7.08
CA ARG A 273 22.46 13.08 -6.96
C ARG A 273 22.50 13.60 -5.51
N ILE A 274 21.39 13.42 -4.77
CA ILE A 274 21.29 13.91 -3.37
C ILE A 274 22.26 13.15 -2.46
N GLU A 275 22.34 11.84 -2.57
CA GLU A 275 23.20 11.00 -1.72
C GLU A 275 24.65 10.95 -2.23
N GLY A 276 24.92 11.35 -3.47
CA GLY A 276 26.24 11.29 -4.09
C GLY A 276 26.73 9.85 -4.25
N VAL A 277 25.85 8.97 -4.74
CA VAL A 277 26.13 7.57 -5.08
C VAL A 277 26.40 7.46 -6.58
N ASP A 278 27.17 6.46 -7.00
CA ASP A 278 27.40 6.20 -8.41
C ASP A 278 26.07 5.79 -9.10
N LYS A 279 25.81 6.36 -10.29
CA LYS A 279 24.64 6.05 -11.11
C LYS A 279 24.60 4.59 -11.57
N ASP A 280 25.77 3.94 -11.69
CA ASP A 280 25.90 2.56 -12.14
C ASP A 280 25.82 1.55 -10.97
N THR A 281 25.41 2.00 -9.77
CA THR A 281 25.23 1.15 -8.59
C THR A 281 24.14 0.10 -8.83
N ASP A 282 24.44 -1.18 -8.56
CA ASP A 282 23.45 -2.26 -8.57
C ASP A 282 22.57 -2.19 -7.32
N PHE A 283 21.49 -1.42 -7.40
CA PHE A 283 20.52 -1.27 -6.31
C PHE A 283 19.80 -2.57 -5.96
N ALA A 284 19.62 -3.47 -6.93
CA ALA A 284 18.97 -4.76 -6.66
C ALA A 284 19.86 -5.68 -5.84
N GLN A 285 21.18 -5.68 -6.11
CA GLN A 285 22.15 -6.42 -5.30
C GLN A 285 22.25 -5.81 -3.89
N ALA A 286 22.37 -4.49 -3.79
CA ALA A 286 22.42 -3.80 -2.50
C ALA A 286 21.17 -4.07 -1.64
N TYR A 287 19.99 -4.08 -2.26
CA TYR A 287 18.74 -4.47 -1.61
C TYR A 287 18.81 -5.89 -1.06
N ALA A 288 19.22 -6.86 -1.87
CA ALA A 288 19.28 -8.26 -1.47
C ALA A 288 20.28 -8.51 -0.34
N ASP A 289 21.45 -7.91 -0.42
CA ASP A 289 22.51 -8.07 0.58
C ASP A 289 22.09 -7.50 1.94
N TYR A 290 21.54 -6.30 1.96
CA TYR A 290 21.10 -5.67 3.20
C TYR A 290 19.89 -6.41 3.82
N ARG A 291 18.93 -6.81 3.00
CA ARG A 291 17.76 -7.59 3.45
C ARG A 291 18.18 -8.90 4.08
N ASN A 292 19.07 -9.64 3.44
CA ASN A 292 19.54 -10.93 3.94
C ASN A 292 20.33 -10.76 5.24
N SER A 293 21.26 -9.81 5.28
CA SER A 293 22.04 -9.52 6.48
C SER A 293 21.13 -9.18 7.66
N THR A 294 20.16 -8.29 7.45
CA THR A 294 19.24 -7.82 8.50
C THR A 294 18.31 -8.95 8.96
N ALA A 295 17.80 -9.79 8.05
CA ALA A 295 16.95 -10.93 8.38
C ALA A 295 17.68 -12.01 9.20
N HIS A 296 18.99 -12.14 9.03
CA HIS A 296 19.83 -13.08 9.78
C HIS A 296 20.44 -12.49 11.07
N GLY A 297 19.98 -11.32 11.49
CA GLY A 297 20.39 -10.69 12.76
C GLY A 297 21.70 -9.90 12.68
N SER A 298 22.33 -9.79 11.52
CA SER A 298 23.43 -8.86 11.29
C SER A 298 22.83 -7.53 10.87
N ILE A 299 23.01 -6.48 11.67
CA ILE A 299 22.51 -5.14 11.36
C ILE A 299 23.68 -4.28 10.90
N PRO A 300 24.05 -4.29 9.61
CA PRO A 300 25.11 -3.44 9.10
C PRO A 300 24.69 -1.97 9.17
N PRO A 301 25.64 -1.03 9.24
CA PRO A 301 25.35 0.39 9.16
C PRO A 301 24.60 0.71 7.85
N ILE A 302 23.60 1.57 7.96
CA ILE A 302 22.84 2.03 6.80
C ILE A 302 23.74 2.97 5.98
N SER A 303 24.05 2.59 4.76
CA SER A 303 24.80 3.42 3.82
C SER A 303 23.86 4.32 2.99
N LYS A 304 24.45 5.12 2.12
CA LYS A 304 23.72 5.95 1.16
C LYS A 304 22.90 5.10 0.17
N THR A 305 23.43 3.96 -0.22
CA THR A 305 22.76 3.02 -1.14
C THR A 305 21.51 2.42 -0.52
N GLU A 306 21.55 1.99 0.76
CA GLU A 306 20.38 1.49 1.48
C GLU A 306 19.31 2.56 1.66
N LYS A 307 19.68 3.84 1.80
CA LYS A 307 18.70 4.94 1.81
C LYS A 307 17.99 5.06 0.48
N ILE A 308 18.71 4.93 -0.64
CA ILE A 308 18.11 4.97 -1.98
C ILE A 308 17.18 3.76 -2.17
N THR A 309 17.65 2.54 -1.85
CA THR A 309 16.81 1.33 -1.96
C THR A 309 15.54 1.42 -1.11
N PHE A 310 15.63 2.02 0.09
CA PHE A 310 14.46 2.30 0.93
C PHE A 310 13.43 3.20 0.24
N GLN A 311 13.88 4.28 -0.43
CA GLN A 311 12.96 5.15 -1.16
C GLN A 311 12.35 4.43 -2.37
N LEU A 312 13.17 3.66 -3.10
CA LEU A 312 12.70 2.90 -4.27
C LEU A 312 11.68 1.82 -3.88
N MET A 313 11.86 1.11 -2.76
CA MET A 313 10.87 0.17 -2.26
C MET A 313 9.50 0.82 -2.04
N LYS A 314 9.47 2.01 -1.42
CA LYS A 314 8.21 2.77 -1.25
C LYS A 314 7.58 3.14 -2.59
N CYS A 315 8.39 3.60 -3.53
CA CYS A 315 7.92 3.88 -4.89
C CYS A 315 7.32 2.63 -5.54
N PHE A 316 7.99 1.48 -5.43
CA PHE A 316 7.49 0.22 -6.00
C PHE A 316 6.19 -0.25 -5.36
N ILE A 317 6.05 -0.15 -4.03
CA ILE A 317 4.78 -0.47 -3.36
C ILE A 317 3.64 0.37 -3.97
N TYR A 318 3.84 1.68 -4.14
CA TYR A 318 2.85 2.56 -4.74
C TYR A 318 2.57 2.21 -6.21
N VAL A 319 3.60 1.98 -7.02
CA VAL A 319 3.42 1.57 -8.43
C VAL A 319 2.60 0.30 -8.52
N LEU A 320 2.93 -0.73 -7.74
CA LEU A 320 2.25 -2.02 -7.77
C LEU A 320 0.77 -1.91 -7.40
N VAL A 321 0.44 -1.11 -6.37
CA VAL A 321 -0.95 -0.87 -5.96
C VAL A 321 -1.72 -0.06 -6.98
N LEU A 322 -1.12 1.03 -7.47
CA LEU A 322 -1.77 1.93 -8.44
C LEU A 322 -1.94 1.28 -9.81
N GLU A 323 -0.95 0.54 -10.30
CA GLU A 323 -1.06 -0.25 -11.53
C GLU A 323 -2.18 -1.30 -11.42
N TYR A 324 -2.25 -2.01 -10.28
CA TYR A 324 -3.30 -2.99 -10.03
C TYR A 324 -4.69 -2.34 -9.99
N GLY A 325 -4.78 -1.11 -9.48
CA GLY A 325 -5.99 -0.28 -9.51
C GLY A 325 -6.32 0.32 -10.87
N GLY A 326 -5.52 0.06 -11.91
CA GLY A 326 -5.74 0.54 -13.28
C GLY A 326 -5.33 1.99 -13.52
N VAL A 327 -4.53 2.59 -12.64
CA VAL A 327 -4.05 3.97 -12.81
C VAL A 327 -3.07 4.01 -13.99
N PRO A 328 -3.24 4.94 -14.96
CA PRO A 328 -2.33 5.08 -16.09
C PRO A 328 -0.89 5.40 -15.67
N TYR A 329 0.10 4.80 -16.35
CA TYR A 329 1.52 4.97 -16.00
C TYR A 329 1.97 6.43 -15.93
N GLU A 330 1.49 7.29 -16.82
CA GLU A 330 1.81 8.73 -16.77
C GLU A 330 1.31 9.37 -15.46
N LYS A 331 0.12 8.97 -15.00
CA LYS A 331 -0.40 9.43 -13.70
C LYS A 331 0.38 8.86 -12.54
N ILE A 332 0.78 7.59 -12.60
CA ILE A 332 1.64 6.98 -11.59
C ILE A 332 2.95 7.76 -11.47
N LYS A 333 3.58 8.07 -12.61
CA LYS A 333 4.80 8.89 -12.66
C LYS A 333 4.62 10.26 -12.00
N GLU A 334 3.55 11.00 -12.35
CA GLU A 334 3.22 12.29 -11.74
C GLU A 334 3.05 12.19 -10.23
N ILE A 335 2.33 11.15 -9.77
CA ILE A 335 2.11 10.87 -8.34
C ILE A 335 3.44 10.63 -7.63
N LEU A 336 4.28 9.75 -8.16
CA LEU A 336 5.56 9.40 -7.55
C LEU A 336 6.50 10.61 -7.45
N ILE A 337 6.65 11.38 -8.52
CA ILE A 337 7.51 12.58 -8.53
C ILE A 337 7.05 13.61 -7.50
N ARG A 338 5.73 13.71 -7.28
CA ARG A 338 5.17 14.64 -6.30
C ARG A 338 5.33 14.13 -4.86
N MET A 339 5.18 12.82 -4.62
CA MET A 339 5.17 12.25 -3.27
C MET A 339 6.57 12.01 -2.73
N PHE A 340 7.49 11.60 -3.58
CA PHE A 340 8.83 11.13 -3.24
C PHE A 340 9.91 12.03 -3.85
#